data_a2c9e801d0929a71ce0650c3b9661ffc
#
_entry.id   a2c9e801d0929a71ce0650c3b9661ffc
#
_cell.length_a   1.000
_cell.length_b   1.000
_cell.length_c   1.000
_cell.angle_alpha   90.00
_cell.angle_beta   90.00
_cell.angle_gamma   90.00
#
_symmetry.space_group_name_H-M   'P 1'
#
loop_
_entity.id
_entity.type
_entity.pdbx_description
1 polymer ?
#
loop_
_entity_poly.entity_id
_entity_poly.type
_entity_poly.pdbx_seq_one_letter_code
_entity_poly.pdbx_strand_id
1 'polypeptide(L)'
;MRHLFIQFYLLLIGCFTLAILLVGVVYQVTAERAGDRYLERMMQGSLGLLTGELARTPPERWPDRLAEQSSQFTLPLKIGELVRQPLTSEDQAFLAAGNIVIVEEDDTFLQRIPDTDRVLIVGPVPYLSYLHELHWVDVGLLLVIGLSLGLPILLWLRPHWRGLQQLEQTARRVGDGDLSCRTNLPPGSSLARVGRTFDQMATQLQAMIASRKQLTDAIAHELRTPLVRLHYRLAMLDPAPAEQEQQALERDLGALDALIEEMLTYAKLDRPELPLQQDELELSHWAQAHLGDWQALSPEKKLTLDLPPRHMPWCGDQRLLTRAVENLIGNALRYAESEVILSISRLQENYLLEVSDDGPGIDPTLAPQIFEPFVRLDQSRDRRTGGTGLGLAIVRSIARHHGGDVALLASDHGARFCLTLPVHLDTNRHQPLTEGPQQPS
;
A
#
# COMPACT_ATOMS: atom_id res chain seq x y z
N MET A 1 -5.38 -3.68 -15.74
CA MET A 1 -4.33 -4.48 -15.09
C MET A 1 -4.23 -5.92 -15.59
N ARG A 2 -5.34 -6.65 -15.75
CA ARG A 2 -5.34 -8.04 -16.27
C ARG A 2 -4.64 -8.17 -17.64
N HIS A 3 -4.86 -7.23 -18.56
CA HIS A 3 -4.23 -7.19 -19.89
C HIS A 3 -2.72 -6.96 -19.83
N LEU A 4 -2.28 -6.06 -18.97
CA LEU A 4 -0.85 -5.71 -18.80
C LEU A 4 -0.05 -6.88 -18.22
N PHE A 5 -0.67 -7.61 -17.28
CA PHE A 5 -0.06 -8.78 -16.66
C PHE A 5 0.01 -9.97 -17.63
N ILE A 6 -1.05 -10.20 -18.40
CA ILE A 6 -1.08 -11.23 -19.46
C ILE A 6 -0.02 -10.92 -20.50
N GLN A 7 0.12 -9.63 -20.92
CA GLN A 7 1.13 -9.19 -21.87
C GLN A 7 2.54 -9.39 -21.32
N PHE A 8 2.79 -8.99 -20.06
CA PHE A 8 4.10 -9.20 -19.41
C PHE A 8 4.43 -10.70 -19.30
N TYR A 9 3.46 -11.52 -18.97
CA TYR A 9 3.61 -12.96 -18.84
C TYR A 9 3.88 -13.62 -20.21
N LEU A 10 3.14 -13.23 -21.25
CA LEU A 10 3.37 -13.71 -22.62
C LEU A 10 4.74 -13.25 -23.14
N LEU A 11 5.14 -12.02 -22.81
CA LEU A 11 6.47 -11.52 -23.14
C LEU A 11 7.57 -12.34 -22.46
N LEU A 12 7.41 -12.66 -21.18
CA LEU A 12 8.38 -13.46 -20.41
C LEU A 12 8.51 -14.86 -20.99
N ILE A 13 7.38 -15.54 -21.28
CA ILE A 13 7.37 -16.85 -21.93
C ILE A 13 8.00 -16.73 -23.32
N GLY A 14 7.65 -15.72 -24.10
CA GLY A 14 8.21 -15.49 -25.43
C GLY A 14 9.73 -15.28 -25.40
N CYS A 15 10.23 -14.44 -24.52
CA CYS A 15 11.67 -14.22 -24.33
C CYS A 15 12.39 -15.49 -23.89
N PHE A 16 11.78 -16.27 -23.00
CA PHE A 16 12.36 -17.51 -22.52
C PHE A 16 12.41 -18.57 -23.61
N THR A 17 11.31 -18.74 -24.34
CA THR A 17 11.24 -19.68 -25.50
C THR A 17 12.22 -19.26 -26.58
N LEU A 18 12.34 -17.96 -26.87
CA LEU A 18 13.31 -17.46 -27.83
C LEU A 18 14.75 -17.68 -27.38
N ALA A 19 15.05 -17.50 -26.09
CA ALA A 19 16.38 -17.76 -25.54
C ALA A 19 16.75 -19.25 -25.64
N ILE A 20 15.81 -20.16 -25.34
CA ILE A 20 16.00 -21.60 -25.47
C ILE A 20 16.25 -22.00 -26.93
N LEU A 21 15.44 -21.47 -27.87
CA LEU A 21 15.60 -21.71 -29.30
C LEU A 21 16.97 -21.20 -29.81
N LEU A 22 17.34 -19.98 -29.35
CA LEU A 22 18.63 -19.39 -29.75
C LEU A 22 19.82 -20.21 -29.27
N VAL A 23 19.77 -20.67 -28.00
CA VAL A 23 20.80 -21.57 -27.44
C VAL A 23 20.84 -22.91 -28.18
N GLY A 24 19.66 -23.46 -28.50
CA GLY A 24 19.55 -24.70 -29.26
C GLY A 24 20.17 -24.58 -30.66
N VAL A 25 19.82 -23.52 -31.39
CA VAL A 25 20.37 -23.24 -32.72
C VAL A 25 21.89 -23.01 -32.69
N VAL A 26 22.37 -22.22 -31.70
CA VAL A 26 23.83 -21.97 -31.54
C VAL A 26 24.56 -23.26 -31.20
N TYR A 27 23.99 -24.08 -30.33
CA TYR A 27 24.58 -25.37 -29.95
C TYR A 27 24.63 -26.31 -31.18
N GLN A 28 23.54 -26.45 -31.90
CA GLN A 28 23.45 -27.26 -33.12
C GLN A 28 24.47 -26.85 -34.16
N VAL A 29 24.49 -25.57 -34.53
CA VAL A 29 25.42 -25.04 -35.59
C VAL A 29 26.88 -25.15 -35.12
N THR A 30 27.17 -25.01 -33.84
CA THR A 30 28.54 -25.14 -33.35
C THR A 30 28.97 -26.60 -33.20
N ALA A 31 28.08 -27.49 -32.75
CA ALA A 31 28.37 -28.90 -32.62
C ALA A 31 28.56 -29.58 -33.95
N GLU A 32 27.68 -29.32 -34.95
CA GLU A 32 27.83 -29.82 -36.32
C GLU A 32 29.14 -29.34 -36.94
N ARG A 33 29.41 -28.02 -36.95
CA ARG A 33 30.64 -27.47 -37.51
C ARG A 33 31.93 -27.89 -36.84
N ALA A 34 31.87 -28.20 -35.52
CA ALA A 34 33.02 -28.68 -34.78
C ALA A 34 33.25 -30.20 -35.04
N GLY A 35 32.14 -30.97 -35.07
CA GLY A 35 32.17 -32.39 -35.37
C GLY A 35 32.71 -32.69 -36.78
N ASP A 36 32.16 -32.03 -37.78
CA ASP A 36 32.54 -32.19 -39.18
C ASP A 36 34.01 -31.83 -39.42
N ARG A 37 34.46 -30.69 -38.90
CA ARG A 37 35.87 -30.26 -39.02
C ARG A 37 36.84 -31.19 -38.29
N TYR A 38 36.43 -31.75 -37.18
CA TYR A 38 37.28 -32.68 -36.44
C TYR A 38 37.41 -34.02 -37.16
N LEU A 39 36.29 -34.58 -37.64
CA LEU A 39 36.25 -35.80 -38.44
C LEU A 39 36.99 -35.66 -39.76
N GLU A 40 36.76 -34.53 -40.47
CA GLU A 40 37.46 -34.23 -41.71
C GLU A 40 38.99 -34.20 -41.52
N ARG A 41 39.50 -33.53 -40.48
CA ARG A 41 40.94 -33.47 -40.19
C ARG A 41 41.51 -34.83 -39.78
N MET A 42 40.76 -35.60 -38.98
CA MET A 42 41.18 -36.93 -38.53
C MET A 42 41.24 -37.90 -39.72
N MET A 43 40.23 -37.86 -40.57
CA MET A 43 40.16 -38.73 -41.74
C MET A 43 41.14 -38.28 -42.84
N GLN A 44 41.40 -36.98 -43.03
CA GLN A 44 42.33 -36.50 -44.01
C GLN A 44 43.76 -37.03 -43.83
N GLY A 45 44.22 -37.18 -42.61
CA GLY A 45 45.51 -37.77 -42.30
C GLY A 45 45.56 -39.27 -42.66
N SER A 46 44.53 -40.01 -42.27
CA SER A 46 44.47 -41.49 -42.47
C SER A 46 44.21 -41.86 -43.91
N LEU A 47 43.26 -41.20 -44.57
CA LEU A 47 42.92 -41.49 -45.97
C LEU A 47 43.97 -40.96 -46.94
N GLY A 48 44.66 -39.85 -46.63
CA GLY A 48 45.75 -39.32 -47.40
C GLY A 48 46.95 -40.29 -47.46
N LEU A 49 47.24 -41.01 -46.39
CA LEU A 49 48.24 -42.05 -46.38
C LEU A 49 47.85 -43.21 -47.31
N LEU A 50 46.59 -43.68 -47.20
CA LEU A 50 46.03 -44.75 -48.00
C LEU A 50 45.98 -44.41 -49.48
N THR A 51 45.47 -43.26 -49.87
CA THR A 51 45.40 -42.79 -51.26
C THR A 51 46.80 -42.57 -51.85
N GLY A 52 47.75 -42.12 -51.06
CA GLY A 52 49.17 -41.99 -51.47
C GLY A 52 49.86 -43.35 -51.70
N GLU A 53 49.52 -44.36 -50.90
CA GLU A 53 50.00 -45.75 -51.13
C GLU A 53 49.36 -46.36 -52.33
N LEU A 54 48.07 -46.20 -52.55
CA LEU A 54 47.35 -46.69 -53.70
C LEU A 54 47.88 -46.01 -55.03
N ALA A 55 48.20 -44.72 -55.03
CA ALA A 55 48.76 -44.02 -56.14
C ALA A 55 50.12 -44.59 -56.57
N ARG A 56 50.91 -45.16 -55.66
CA ARG A 56 52.21 -45.82 -55.98
C ARG A 56 52.09 -47.27 -56.37
N THR A 57 50.87 -47.88 -56.24
CA THR A 57 50.61 -49.30 -56.56
C THR A 57 49.90 -49.40 -57.90
N PRO A 58 50.26 -50.36 -58.78
CA PRO A 58 49.52 -50.57 -60.00
C PRO A 58 48.04 -50.88 -59.77
N PRO A 59 47.11 -50.33 -60.59
CA PRO A 59 45.66 -50.47 -60.34
C PRO A 59 45.18 -51.92 -60.27
N GLU A 60 45.84 -52.86 -60.89
CA GLU A 60 45.54 -54.31 -60.83
C GLU A 60 45.68 -54.91 -59.44
N ARG A 61 46.53 -54.29 -58.58
CA ARG A 61 46.76 -54.76 -57.22
C ARG A 61 45.98 -54.00 -56.11
N TRP A 62 45.15 -53.04 -56.48
CA TRP A 62 44.35 -52.25 -55.57
C TRP A 62 43.37 -53.12 -54.75
N PRO A 63 42.64 -54.10 -55.31
CA PRO A 63 41.76 -54.93 -54.59
C PRO A 63 42.47 -55.71 -53.45
N ASP A 64 43.64 -56.27 -53.74
CA ASP A 64 44.43 -57.04 -52.78
C ASP A 64 44.94 -56.16 -51.63
N ARG A 65 45.43 -54.95 -52.01
CA ARG A 65 45.87 -53.98 -51.00
C ARG A 65 44.72 -53.44 -50.16
N LEU A 66 43.55 -53.19 -50.70
CA LEU A 66 42.37 -52.81 -49.95
C LEU A 66 41.88 -53.91 -49.03
N ALA A 67 41.95 -55.16 -49.43
CA ALA A 67 41.59 -56.30 -48.60
C ALA A 67 42.55 -56.46 -47.40
N GLU A 68 43.84 -56.25 -47.61
CA GLU A 68 44.85 -56.26 -46.55
C GLU A 68 44.63 -55.10 -45.55
N GLN A 69 44.38 -53.89 -46.04
CA GLN A 69 44.13 -52.71 -45.26
C GLN A 69 42.75 -52.71 -44.58
N SER A 70 41.71 -53.27 -45.22
CA SER A 70 40.38 -53.36 -44.66
C SER A 70 40.32 -54.17 -43.35
N SER A 71 41.27 -55.06 -43.13
CA SER A 71 41.40 -55.81 -41.85
C SER A 71 41.87 -54.92 -40.68
N GLN A 72 42.53 -53.81 -40.99
CA GLN A 72 43.04 -52.83 -40.01
C GLN A 72 42.09 -51.61 -39.80
N PHE A 73 41.26 -51.34 -40.82
CA PHE A 73 40.24 -50.31 -40.76
C PHE A 73 38.91 -50.90 -40.34
N THR A 74 38.28 -50.28 -39.34
CA THR A 74 36.97 -50.72 -38.85
C THR A 74 35.83 -50.38 -39.82
N LEU A 75 36.12 -49.55 -40.83
CA LEU A 75 35.16 -49.04 -41.83
C LEU A 75 35.34 -49.72 -43.17
N PRO A 76 34.29 -50.03 -43.92
CA PRO A 76 34.37 -50.61 -45.26
C PRO A 76 35.05 -49.63 -46.22
N LEU A 77 36.02 -50.14 -47.00
CA LEU A 77 36.76 -49.40 -48.02
C LEU A 77 36.36 -49.91 -49.38
N LYS A 78 36.03 -48.98 -50.30
CA LYS A 78 35.70 -49.29 -51.70
C LYS A 78 36.39 -48.28 -52.63
N ILE A 79 36.69 -48.74 -53.86
CA ILE A 79 37.14 -47.83 -54.92
C ILE A 79 35.99 -47.63 -55.89
N GLY A 80 35.68 -46.36 -56.15
CA GLY A 80 34.67 -45.97 -57.15
C GLY A 80 35.22 -45.10 -58.27
N GLU A 81 34.45 -44.94 -59.36
CA GLU A 81 34.73 -43.99 -60.39
C GLU A 81 34.22 -42.59 -60.03
N LEU A 82 35.02 -41.58 -60.18
CA LEU A 82 34.67 -40.18 -59.83
C LEU A 82 33.38 -39.74 -60.53
N VAL A 83 33.26 -40.11 -61.84
CA VAL A 83 32.12 -39.71 -62.68
C VAL A 83 30.78 -40.30 -62.26
N ARG A 84 30.77 -41.39 -61.48
CA ARG A 84 29.55 -42.08 -61.01
C ARG A 84 29.05 -41.62 -59.66
N GLN A 85 29.76 -40.70 -59.04
CA GLN A 85 29.34 -40.21 -57.73
C GLN A 85 28.43 -39.02 -57.90
N PRO A 86 27.37 -38.85 -57.09
CA PRO A 86 26.46 -37.68 -57.10
C PRO A 86 27.12 -36.48 -56.43
N LEU A 87 28.08 -35.87 -57.13
CA LEU A 87 28.90 -34.75 -56.60
C LEU A 87 28.56 -33.44 -57.29
N THR A 88 28.50 -32.37 -56.53
CA THR A 88 28.38 -31.03 -57.07
C THR A 88 29.68 -30.59 -57.76
N SER A 89 29.61 -29.55 -58.59
CA SER A 89 30.83 -28.99 -59.25
C SER A 89 31.86 -28.47 -58.25
N GLU A 90 31.38 -28.05 -57.05
CA GLU A 90 32.20 -27.58 -55.93
C GLU A 90 32.94 -28.76 -55.26
N ASP A 91 32.22 -29.88 -55.04
CA ASP A 91 32.79 -31.10 -54.43
C ASP A 91 33.87 -31.71 -55.33
N GLN A 92 33.64 -31.69 -56.66
CA GLN A 92 34.64 -32.16 -57.62
C GLN A 92 35.91 -31.33 -57.60
N ALA A 93 35.80 -29.99 -57.49
CA ALA A 93 36.93 -29.10 -57.31
C ALA A 93 37.69 -29.35 -56.03
N PHE A 94 36.94 -29.64 -54.94
CA PHE A 94 37.50 -29.91 -53.62
C PHE A 94 38.25 -31.25 -53.58
N LEU A 95 37.70 -32.29 -54.21
CA LEU A 95 38.38 -33.61 -54.42
C LEU A 95 39.59 -33.48 -55.27
N ALA A 96 39.55 -32.64 -56.34
CA ALA A 96 40.71 -32.39 -57.24
C ALA A 96 41.89 -31.71 -56.51
N ALA A 97 41.59 -30.90 -55.48
CA ALA A 97 42.60 -30.30 -54.62
C ALA A 97 43.18 -31.28 -53.54
N GLY A 98 42.73 -32.57 -53.52
CA GLY A 98 43.21 -33.59 -52.61
C GLY A 98 42.47 -33.61 -51.25
N ASN A 99 41.40 -32.85 -51.12
CA ASN A 99 40.59 -32.81 -49.93
C ASN A 99 39.55 -33.93 -49.87
N ILE A 100 38.95 -34.16 -48.70
CA ILE A 100 37.89 -35.15 -48.51
C ILE A 100 36.54 -34.47 -48.68
N VAL A 101 35.62 -35.15 -49.38
CA VAL A 101 34.20 -34.74 -49.45
C VAL A 101 33.37 -35.76 -48.71
N ILE A 102 32.42 -35.25 -47.93
CA ILE A 102 31.42 -36.08 -47.18
C ILE A 102 30.16 -36.11 -48.04
N VAL A 103 29.72 -37.31 -48.38
CA VAL A 103 28.42 -37.53 -49.05
C VAL A 103 27.42 -37.92 -47.96
N GLU A 104 26.55 -36.94 -47.62
CA GLU A 104 25.57 -37.10 -46.52
C GLU A 104 24.52 -38.15 -46.83
N GLU A 105 24.13 -38.37 -48.09
CA GLU A 105 23.11 -39.33 -48.49
C GLU A 105 23.50 -40.79 -48.20
N ASP A 106 24.78 -41.14 -48.28
CA ASP A 106 25.30 -42.50 -48.06
C ASP A 106 26.19 -42.61 -46.81
N ASP A 107 26.29 -41.54 -45.99
CA ASP A 107 27.18 -41.46 -44.81
C ASP A 107 28.64 -41.87 -45.17
N THR A 108 29.16 -41.42 -46.29
CA THR A 108 30.47 -41.86 -46.80
C THR A 108 31.45 -40.70 -46.98
N PHE A 109 32.72 -41.00 -46.73
CA PHE A 109 33.83 -40.09 -47.07
C PHE A 109 34.44 -40.45 -48.41
N LEU A 110 34.65 -39.48 -49.26
CA LEU A 110 35.27 -39.58 -50.56
C LEU A 110 36.61 -38.87 -50.57
N GLN A 111 37.68 -39.56 -51.08
CA GLN A 111 38.95 -38.88 -51.36
C GLN A 111 39.45 -39.36 -52.70
N ARG A 112 39.91 -38.44 -53.55
CA ARG A 112 40.46 -38.75 -54.86
C ARG A 112 41.84 -39.43 -54.73
N ILE A 113 42.08 -40.52 -55.45
CA ILE A 113 43.43 -41.11 -55.62
C ILE A 113 44.22 -40.22 -56.50
N PRO A 114 45.41 -39.70 -56.11
CA PRO A 114 46.23 -38.80 -56.93
C PRO A 114 46.51 -39.39 -58.30
N ASP A 115 46.51 -38.51 -59.36
CA ASP A 115 46.78 -38.81 -60.74
C ASP A 115 45.84 -39.86 -61.37
N THR A 116 44.65 -40.08 -60.83
CA THR A 116 43.66 -41.01 -61.42
C THR A 116 42.23 -40.41 -61.36
N ASP A 117 41.29 -41.00 -62.12
CA ASP A 117 39.88 -40.68 -62.12
C ASP A 117 39.08 -41.61 -61.16
N ARG A 118 39.74 -42.13 -60.11
CA ARG A 118 39.18 -43.01 -59.14
C ARG A 118 39.17 -42.33 -57.80
N VAL A 119 38.15 -42.67 -56.98
CA VAL A 119 37.94 -42.18 -55.59
C VAL A 119 37.93 -43.37 -54.63
N LEU A 120 38.57 -43.16 -53.51
CA LEU A 120 38.44 -44.04 -52.33
C LEU A 120 37.19 -43.64 -51.58
N ILE A 121 36.30 -44.59 -51.36
CA ILE A 121 35.04 -44.47 -50.66
C ILE A 121 35.17 -45.16 -49.31
N VAL A 122 34.94 -44.47 -48.23
CA VAL A 122 35.01 -45.01 -46.87
C VAL A 122 33.65 -44.82 -46.21
N GLY A 123 33.05 -45.93 -45.82
CA GLY A 123 31.73 -45.89 -45.15
C GLY A 123 30.79 -47.01 -45.62
N PRO A 124 29.55 -47.01 -45.09
CA PRO A 124 28.91 -45.96 -44.29
C PRO A 124 29.53 -45.82 -42.91
N VAL A 125 29.59 -44.57 -42.41
CA VAL A 125 30.11 -44.21 -41.10
C VAL A 125 28.90 -43.99 -40.16
N PRO A 126 28.60 -44.91 -39.25
CA PRO A 126 27.39 -44.88 -38.40
C PRO A 126 27.26 -43.63 -37.54
N TYR A 127 28.35 -42.86 -37.41
CA TYR A 127 28.39 -41.64 -36.62
C TYR A 127 27.63 -40.49 -37.27
N LEU A 128 27.57 -40.40 -38.60
CA LEU A 128 26.86 -39.36 -39.29
C LEU A 128 25.34 -39.51 -39.17
N SER A 129 24.83 -40.74 -39.28
CA SER A 129 23.40 -41.00 -39.02
C SER A 129 22.99 -40.76 -37.57
N TYR A 130 23.90 -41.02 -36.63
CA TYR A 130 23.63 -40.81 -35.19
C TYR A 130 23.48 -39.31 -34.86
N LEU A 131 24.20 -38.42 -35.51
CA LEU A 131 24.03 -36.99 -35.33
C LEU A 131 22.64 -36.49 -35.76
N HIS A 132 22.03 -37.09 -36.77
CA HIS A 132 20.68 -36.78 -37.22
C HIS A 132 19.59 -37.25 -36.27
N GLU A 133 19.77 -38.36 -35.57
CA GLU A 133 18.80 -38.86 -34.61
C GLU A 133 18.78 -38.05 -33.27
N LEU A 134 19.88 -37.37 -32.95
CA LEU A 134 19.97 -36.58 -31.69
C LEU A 134 19.01 -35.39 -31.66
N HIS A 135 18.52 -34.87 -32.77
CA HIS A 135 17.65 -33.69 -32.85
C HIS A 135 16.38 -33.75 -32.00
N TRP A 136 15.70 -34.90 -32.01
CA TRP A 136 14.45 -35.05 -31.21
C TRP A 136 14.68 -35.15 -29.72
N VAL A 137 15.81 -35.68 -29.29
CA VAL A 137 16.24 -35.73 -27.90
C VAL A 137 16.56 -34.36 -27.38
N ASP A 138 17.26 -33.52 -28.18
CA ASP A 138 17.61 -32.14 -27.83
C ASP A 138 16.37 -31.26 -27.70
N VAL A 139 15.43 -31.36 -28.65
CA VAL A 139 14.13 -30.66 -28.57
C VAL A 139 13.34 -31.08 -27.34
N GLY A 140 13.31 -32.38 -27.04
CA GLY A 140 12.68 -32.92 -25.83
C GLY A 140 13.31 -32.36 -24.54
N LEU A 141 14.63 -32.30 -24.48
CA LEU A 141 15.38 -31.76 -23.33
C LEU A 141 15.10 -30.27 -23.15
N LEU A 142 15.09 -29.48 -24.22
CA LEU A 142 14.76 -28.05 -24.20
C LEU A 142 13.33 -27.80 -23.69
N LEU A 143 12.37 -28.63 -24.12
CA LEU A 143 10.99 -28.56 -23.63
C LEU A 143 10.90 -28.88 -22.12
N VAL A 144 11.61 -29.90 -21.65
CA VAL A 144 11.65 -30.26 -20.22
C VAL A 144 12.27 -29.11 -19.40
N ILE A 145 13.36 -28.51 -19.87
CA ILE A 145 13.99 -27.35 -19.22
C ILE A 145 13.03 -26.18 -19.17
N GLY A 146 12.39 -25.85 -20.28
CA GLY A 146 11.39 -24.77 -20.37
C GLY A 146 10.23 -24.98 -19.42
N LEU A 147 9.69 -26.20 -19.33
CA LEU A 147 8.60 -26.56 -18.45
C LEU A 147 9.03 -26.54 -16.96
N SER A 148 10.23 -27.04 -16.65
CA SER A 148 10.77 -27.07 -15.29
C SER A 148 11.01 -25.70 -14.70
N LEU A 149 11.34 -24.70 -15.52
CA LEU A 149 11.52 -23.31 -15.08
C LEU A 149 10.20 -22.52 -15.12
N GLY A 150 9.36 -22.74 -16.11
CA GLY A 150 8.10 -21.99 -16.26
C GLY A 150 7.03 -22.37 -15.25
N LEU A 151 6.88 -23.66 -14.95
CA LEU A 151 5.83 -24.16 -14.06
C LEU A 151 5.94 -23.63 -12.60
N PRO A 152 7.13 -23.63 -11.95
CA PRO A 152 7.30 -23.07 -10.61
C PRO A 152 7.02 -21.57 -10.56
N ILE A 153 7.42 -20.81 -11.58
CA ILE A 153 7.14 -19.37 -11.67
C ILE A 153 5.63 -19.13 -11.74
N LEU A 154 4.90 -19.90 -12.55
CA LEU A 154 3.44 -19.84 -12.64
C LEU A 154 2.75 -20.11 -11.30
N LEU A 155 3.17 -21.18 -10.63
CA LEU A 155 2.60 -21.57 -9.34
C LEU A 155 2.90 -20.53 -8.25
N TRP A 156 4.11 -19.95 -8.25
CA TRP A 156 4.51 -18.93 -7.30
C TRP A 156 3.77 -17.60 -7.53
N LEU A 157 3.50 -17.23 -8.77
CA LEU A 157 2.84 -15.97 -9.12
C LEU A 157 1.33 -15.96 -8.86
N ARG A 158 0.66 -17.13 -8.93
CA ARG A 158 -0.79 -17.27 -8.73
C ARG A 158 -1.32 -16.66 -7.43
N PRO A 159 -0.73 -16.89 -6.24
CA PRO A 159 -1.24 -16.33 -4.99
C PRO A 159 -1.10 -14.79 -4.95
N HIS A 160 -0.03 -14.23 -5.52
CA HIS A 160 0.19 -12.78 -5.59
C HIS A 160 -0.88 -12.11 -6.46
N TRP A 161 -1.21 -12.73 -7.59
CA TRP A 161 -2.25 -12.25 -8.49
C TRP A 161 -3.63 -12.26 -7.84
N ARG A 162 -3.97 -13.34 -7.15
CA ARG A 162 -5.25 -13.43 -6.43
C ARG A 162 -5.37 -12.38 -5.35
N GLY A 163 -4.30 -12.16 -4.58
CA GLY A 163 -4.27 -11.11 -3.57
C GLY A 163 -4.47 -9.70 -4.14
N LEU A 164 -3.86 -9.41 -5.30
CA LEU A 164 -4.03 -8.12 -5.97
C LEU A 164 -5.46 -7.92 -6.49
N GLN A 165 -6.05 -8.95 -7.09
CA GLN A 165 -7.46 -8.90 -7.53
C GLN A 165 -8.41 -8.69 -6.36
N GLN A 166 -8.17 -9.35 -5.23
CA GLN A 166 -8.97 -9.20 -4.02
C GLN A 166 -8.89 -7.78 -3.46
N LEU A 167 -7.67 -7.20 -3.43
CA LEU A 167 -7.47 -5.81 -3.02
C LEU A 167 -8.20 -4.83 -3.95
N GLU A 168 -8.09 -5.03 -5.28
CA GLU A 168 -8.78 -4.19 -6.28
C GLU A 168 -10.30 -4.26 -6.11
N GLN A 169 -10.87 -5.46 -5.95
CA GLN A 169 -12.31 -5.63 -5.77
C GLN A 169 -12.80 -4.97 -4.48
N THR A 170 -12.05 -5.14 -3.37
CA THR A 170 -12.39 -4.50 -2.10
C THR A 170 -12.31 -2.98 -2.22
N ALA A 171 -11.27 -2.44 -2.88
CA ALA A 171 -11.11 -1.01 -3.10
C ALA A 171 -12.27 -0.41 -3.92
N ARG A 172 -12.72 -1.12 -4.95
CA ARG A 172 -13.90 -0.71 -5.74
C ARG A 172 -15.16 -0.69 -4.88
N ARG A 173 -15.44 -1.75 -4.11
CA ARG A 173 -16.62 -1.80 -3.24
C ARG A 173 -16.61 -0.69 -2.18
N VAL A 174 -15.45 -0.41 -1.57
CA VAL A 174 -15.29 0.71 -0.65
C VAL A 174 -15.55 2.05 -1.36
N GLY A 175 -15.05 2.21 -2.59
CA GLY A 175 -15.32 3.38 -3.45
C GLY A 175 -16.80 3.54 -3.82
N ASP A 176 -17.51 2.46 -3.99
CA ASP A 176 -18.96 2.42 -4.25
C ASP A 176 -19.81 2.61 -2.98
N GLY A 177 -19.15 2.83 -1.82
CA GLY A 177 -19.82 3.13 -0.55
C GLY A 177 -19.98 1.96 0.43
N ASP A 178 -19.56 0.74 0.06
CA ASP A 178 -19.59 -0.41 0.97
C ASP A 178 -18.34 -0.41 1.86
N LEU A 179 -18.34 0.44 2.88
CA LEU A 179 -17.24 0.59 3.83
C LEU A 179 -17.09 -0.60 4.81
N SER A 180 -18.02 -1.56 4.79
CA SER A 180 -17.95 -2.75 5.64
C SER A 180 -17.00 -3.81 5.09
N CYS A 181 -16.63 -3.72 3.81
CA CYS A 181 -15.73 -4.66 3.16
C CYS A 181 -14.33 -4.59 3.73
N ARG A 182 -13.69 -5.78 3.81
CA ARG A 182 -12.28 -5.94 4.23
C ARG A 182 -11.55 -6.82 3.24
N THR A 183 -10.25 -6.64 3.15
CA THR A 183 -9.40 -7.34 2.17
C THR A 183 -9.24 -8.83 2.47
N ASN A 184 -9.35 -9.26 3.75
CA ASN A 184 -9.23 -10.66 4.20
C ASN A 184 -8.03 -11.40 3.59
N LEU A 185 -6.91 -10.70 3.40
CA LEU A 185 -5.70 -11.29 2.85
C LEU A 185 -5.02 -12.20 3.88
N PRO A 186 -4.52 -13.39 3.47
CA PRO A 186 -3.81 -14.29 4.38
C PRO A 186 -2.61 -13.58 5.05
N PRO A 187 -2.34 -13.83 6.34
CA PRO A 187 -1.25 -13.16 7.08
C PRO A 187 0.14 -13.34 6.46
N GLY A 188 0.37 -14.47 5.75
CA GLY A 188 1.62 -14.78 5.05
C GLY A 188 1.73 -14.19 3.64
N SER A 189 0.72 -13.46 3.15
CA SER A 189 0.78 -12.82 1.84
C SER A 189 1.74 -11.62 1.84
N SER A 190 2.50 -11.46 0.77
CA SER A 190 3.33 -10.25 0.54
C SER A 190 2.50 -8.95 0.55
N LEU A 191 1.20 -9.03 0.26
CA LEU A 191 0.25 -7.92 0.24
C LEU A 191 -0.48 -7.73 1.58
N ALA A 192 -0.26 -8.57 2.58
CA ALA A 192 -0.96 -8.52 3.86
C ALA A 192 -0.76 -7.18 4.61
N ARG A 193 0.42 -6.55 4.48
CA ARG A 193 0.68 -5.23 5.07
C ARG A 193 -0.16 -4.15 4.40
N VAL A 194 -0.20 -4.14 3.07
CA VAL A 194 -1.00 -3.19 2.28
C VAL A 194 -2.49 -3.37 2.57
N GLY A 195 -2.96 -4.63 2.62
CA GLY A 195 -4.34 -4.95 2.97
C GLY A 195 -4.73 -4.44 4.36
N ARG A 196 -3.90 -4.63 5.37
CA ARG A 196 -4.15 -4.09 6.72
C ARG A 196 -4.25 -2.57 6.76
N THR A 197 -3.33 -1.87 6.10
CA THR A 197 -3.39 -0.40 6.00
C THR A 197 -4.66 0.07 5.31
N PHE A 198 -5.08 -0.63 4.24
CA PHE A 198 -6.32 -0.36 3.54
C PHE A 198 -7.55 -0.61 4.44
N ASP A 199 -7.58 -1.73 5.18
CA ASP A 199 -8.67 -2.07 6.10
C ASP A 199 -8.77 -1.06 7.25
N GLN A 200 -7.63 -0.54 7.76
CA GLN A 200 -7.59 0.54 8.75
C GLN A 200 -8.18 1.83 8.18
N MET A 201 -7.80 2.21 6.95
CA MET A 201 -8.36 3.39 6.28
C MET A 201 -9.87 3.26 6.08
N ALA A 202 -10.37 2.10 5.65
CA ALA A 202 -11.79 1.84 5.49
C ALA A 202 -12.54 1.96 6.85
N THR A 203 -11.93 1.47 7.93
CA THR A 203 -12.49 1.59 9.28
C THR A 203 -12.56 3.05 9.74
N GLN A 204 -11.52 3.85 9.48
CA GLN A 204 -11.51 5.27 9.81
C GLN A 204 -12.56 6.05 9.02
N LEU A 205 -12.69 5.78 7.72
CA LEU A 205 -13.74 6.38 6.87
C LEU A 205 -15.14 6.03 7.36
N GLN A 206 -15.36 4.76 7.71
CA GLN A 206 -16.64 4.30 8.24
C GLN A 206 -17.00 5.01 9.56
N ALA A 207 -16.04 5.13 10.48
CA ALA A 207 -16.22 5.84 11.74
C ALA A 207 -16.51 7.33 11.51
N MET A 208 -15.79 7.98 10.59
CA MET A 208 -15.99 9.39 10.25
C MET A 208 -17.39 9.65 9.66
N ILE A 209 -17.85 8.82 8.74
CA ILE A 209 -19.19 8.97 8.14
C ILE A 209 -20.28 8.70 9.18
N ALA A 210 -20.10 7.68 10.04
CA ALA A 210 -21.06 7.39 11.12
C ALA A 210 -21.15 8.57 12.11
N SER A 211 -20.02 9.11 12.54
CA SER A 211 -19.96 10.29 13.41
C SER A 211 -20.64 11.51 12.76
N ARG A 212 -20.34 11.76 11.49
CA ARG A 212 -20.97 12.88 10.76
C ARG A 212 -22.47 12.72 10.61
N LYS A 213 -22.95 11.50 10.38
CA LYS A 213 -24.40 11.20 10.33
C LYS A 213 -25.06 11.43 11.69
N GLN A 214 -24.48 10.90 12.77
CA GLN A 214 -24.99 11.11 14.14
C GLN A 214 -25.06 12.59 14.49
N LEU A 215 -24.01 13.36 14.13
CA LEU A 215 -23.98 14.79 14.31
C LEU A 215 -25.15 15.47 13.57
N THR A 216 -25.36 15.15 12.29
CA THR A 216 -26.44 15.74 11.47
C THR A 216 -27.83 15.42 12.03
N ASP A 217 -28.04 14.17 12.45
CA ASP A 217 -29.32 13.71 13.02
C ASP A 217 -29.60 14.41 14.37
N ALA A 218 -28.57 14.56 15.21
CA ALA A 218 -28.68 15.28 16.49
C ALA A 218 -28.98 16.77 16.28
N ILE A 219 -28.26 17.43 15.34
CA ILE A 219 -28.54 18.80 14.91
C ILE A 219 -30.00 18.98 14.53
N ALA A 220 -30.49 18.14 13.62
CA ALA A 220 -31.87 18.22 13.15
C ALA A 220 -32.90 18.09 14.31
N HIS A 221 -32.58 17.22 15.29
CA HIS A 221 -33.44 17.01 16.45
C HIS A 221 -33.46 18.23 17.39
N GLU A 222 -32.28 18.76 17.73
CA GLU A 222 -32.14 19.90 18.65
C GLU A 222 -32.65 21.22 18.04
N LEU A 223 -32.57 21.41 16.74
CA LEU A 223 -33.19 22.54 16.06
C LEU A 223 -34.73 22.43 15.96
N ARG A 224 -35.25 21.22 15.75
CA ARG A 224 -36.71 21.02 15.59
C ARG A 224 -37.49 21.42 16.84
N THR A 225 -36.96 21.13 18.02
CA THR A 225 -37.64 21.38 19.31
C THR A 225 -37.92 22.85 19.57
N PRO A 226 -36.94 23.79 19.53
CA PRO A 226 -37.21 25.22 19.70
C PRO A 226 -38.06 25.80 18.55
N LEU A 227 -37.85 25.33 17.31
CA LEU A 227 -38.61 25.79 16.16
C LEU A 227 -40.11 25.45 16.29
N VAL A 228 -40.46 24.25 16.74
CA VAL A 228 -41.87 23.85 17.00
C VAL A 228 -42.45 24.72 18.12
N ARG A 229 -41.68 24.99 19.19
CA ARG A 229 -42.12 25.89 20.28
C ARG A 229 -42.41 27.31 19.77
N LEU A 230 -41.45 27.86 19.01
CA LEU A 230 -41.61 29.17 18.36
C LEU A 230 -42.87 29.22 17.47
N HIS A 231 -43.03 28.21 16.63
CA HIS A 231 -44.19 28.11 15.74
C HIS A 231 -45.52 28.07 16.51
N TYR A 232 -45.58 27.27 17.58
CA TYR A 232 -46.74 27.18 18.44
C TYR A 232 -47.04 28.51 19.14
N ARG A 233 -46.00 29.18 19.72
CA ARG A 233 -46.18 30.49 20.34
C ARG A 233 -46.66 31.54 19.35
N LEU A 234 -46.03 31.62 18.16
CA LEU A 234 -46.46 32.52 17.11
C LEU A 234 -47.92 32.30 16.67
N ALA A 235 -48.37 31.04 16.59
CA ALA A 235 -49.72 30.70 16.23
C ALA A 235 -50.75 31.04 17.32
N MET A 236 -50.33 31.18 18.55
CA MET A 236 -51.19 31.53 19.73
C MET A 236 -51.04 33.00 20.14
N LEU A 237 -50.24 33.80 19.42
CA LEU A 237 -50.01 35.22 19.76
C LEU A 237 -51.26 36.06 19.48
N ASP A 238 -51.74 36.74 20.51
CA ASP A 238 -52.76 37.74 20.43
C ASP A 238 -52.21 39.01 19.68
N PRO A 239 -53.02 39.81 19.04
CA PRO A 239 -52.62 41.06 18.38
C PRO A 239 -51.88 42.08 19.27
N ALA A 240 -52.05 41.95 20.57
CA ALA A 240 -51.31 42.72 21.60
C ALA A 240 -50.77 41.76 22.67
N PRO A 241 -49.62 41.09 22.44
CA PRO A 241 -49.05 40.11 23.34
C PRO A 241 -48.66 40.71 24.68
N ALA A 242 -49.01 40.01 25.78
CA ALA A 242 -48.55 40.40 27.09
C ALA A 242 -46.99 40.40 27.15
N GLU A 243 -46.41 41.29 27.92
CA GLU A 243 -44.96 41.44 28.04
C GLU A 243 -44.25 40.12 28.40
N GLN A 244 -44.92 39.22 29.14
CA GLN A 244 -44.42 37.89 29.45
C GLN A 244 -44.32 36.95 28.24
N GLU A 245 -45.21 37.07 27.27
CA GLU A 245 -45.21 36.29 26.05
C GLU A 245 -44.09 36.71 25.08
N GLN A 246 -43.90 38.04 25.00
CA GLN A 246 -42.79 38.63 24.23
C GLN A 246 -41.44 38.22 24.77
N GLN A 247 -41.24 38.31 26.13
CA GLN A 247 -40.00 37.84 26.79
C GLN A 247 -39.79 36.31 26.66
N ALA A 248 -40.85 35.54 26.58
CA ALA A 248 -40.73 34.11 26.34
C ALA A 248 -40.32 33.77 24.89
N LEU A 249 -40.77 34.58 23.92
CA LEU A 249 -40.38 34.46 22.53
C LEU A 249 -38.91 34.84 22.32
N GLU A 250 -38.49 35.94 22.94
CA GLU A 250 -37.09 36.41 22.91
C GLU A 250 -36.15 35.37 23.56
N ARG A 251 -36.55 34.74 24.64
CA ARG A 251 -35.78 33.62 25.26
C ARG A 251 -35.63 32.41 24.33
N ASP A 252 -36.71 32.01 23.64
CA ASP A 252 -36.65 30.85 22.72
C ASP A 252 -35.82 31.20 21.47
N LEU A 253 -35.84 32.44 20.97
CA LEU A 253 -34.98 32.93 19.90
C LEU A 253 -33.51 32.96 20.35
N GLY A 254 -33.21 33.54 21.52
CA GLY A 254 -31.85 33.57 22.04
C GLY A 254 -31.25 32.17 22.29
N ALA A 255 -32.09 31.21 22.73
CA ALA A 255 -31.64 29.82 22.85
C ALA A 255 -31.33 29.17 21.50
N LEU A 256 -32.06 29.54 20.45
CA LEU A 256 -31.80 29.03 19.10
C LEU A 256 -30.52 29.64 18.50
N ASP A 257 -30.31 30.94 18.70
CA ASP A 257 -29.07 31.63 18.27
C ASP A 257 -27.85 31.03 19.00
N ALA A 258 -27.91 30.81 20.31
CA ALA A 258 -26.85 30.18 21.08
C ALA A 258 -26.53 28.78 20.57
N LEU A 259 -27.55 27.97 20.26
CA LEU A 259 -27.36 26.63 19.70
C LEU A 259 -26.64 26.70 18.34
N ILE A 260 -27.06 27.61 17.45
CA ILE A 260 -26.41 27.81 16.14
C ILE A 260 -24.94 28.19 16.30
N GLU A 261 -24.64 29.13 17.20
CA GLU A 261 -23.26 29.56 17.49
C GLU A 261 -22.39 28.42 18.05
N GLU A 262 -22.92 27.61 18.97
CA GLU A 262 -22.20 26.43 19.47
C GLU A 262 -21.94 25.41 18.34
N MET A 263 -22.92 25.19 17.46
CA MET A 263 -22.77 24.31 16.31
C MET A 263 -21.72 24.80 15.31
N LEU A 264 -21.74 26.09 14.98
CA LEU A 264 -20.74 26.70 14.10
C LEU A 264 -19.34 26.62 14.72
N THR A 265 -19.24 26.81 16.03
CA THR A 265 -17.98 26.68 16.76
C THR A 265 -17.48 25.24 16.72
N TYR A 266 -18.35 24.27 17.02
CA TYR A 266 -17.98 22.83 16.95
C TYR A 266 -17.55 22.46 15.51
N ALA A 267 -18.30 22.86 14.48
CA ALA A 267 -17.98 22.57 13.08
C ALA A 267 -16.64 23.20 12.62
N LYS A 268 -16.27 24.38 13.16
CA LYS A 268 -14.96 24.99 12.92
C LYS A 268 -13.84 24.18 13.59
N LEU A 269 -14.07 23.74 14.83
CA LEU A 269 -13.12 22.98 15.63
C LEU A 269 -12.97 21.51 15.15
N ASP A 270 -13.93 20.96 14.40
CA ASP A 270 -13.82 19.62 13.82
C ASP A 270 -12.85 19.55 12.63
N ARG A 271 -12.32 20.69 12.18
CA ARG A 271 -11.32 20.76 11.10
C ARG A 271 -9.92 20.49 11.67
N PRO A 272 -9.17 19.51 11.12
CA PRO A 272 -7.82 19.18 11.62
C PRO A 272 -6.80 20.32 11.50
N GLU A 273 -7.02 21.25 10.56
CA GLU A 273 -6.09 22.33 10.21
C GLU A 273 -6.62 23.71 10.69
N LEU A 274 -7.19 23.79 11.88
CA LEU A 274 -7.58 25.08 12.43
C LEU A 274 -6.33 25.88 12.80
N PRO A 275 -6.04 27.03 12.15
CA PRO A 275 -4.93 27.87 12.54
C PRO A 275 -5.22 28.49 13.92
N LEU A 276 -4.42 28.13 14.93
CA LEU A 276 -4.50 28.73 16.25
C LEU A 276 -3.86 30.13 16.24
N GLN A 277 -4.52 31.09 16.81
CA GLN A 277 -3.92 32.35 17.11
C GLN A 277 -3.07 32.18 18.37
N GLN A 278 -1.73 32.31 18.23
CA GLN A 278 -0.82 32.11 19.36
C GLN A 278 -0.64 33.46 20.10
N ASP A 279 -1.23 33.54 21.28
CA ASP A 279 -1.09 34.66 22.20
C ASP A 279 -0.23 34.21 23.42
N GLU A 280 0.67 35.08 23.87
CA GLU A 280 1.38 34.84 25.14
C GLU A 280 0.48 35.29 26.29
N LEU A 281 0.22 34.38 27.20
CA LEU A 281 -0.75 34.54 28.28
C LEU A 281 -0.13 34.14 29.62
N GLU A 282 -0.41 34.92 30.68
CA GLU A 282 -0.16 34.52 32.04
C GLU A 282 -1.47 33.99 32.65
N LEU A 283 -1.53 32.67 32.87
CA LEU A 283 -2.77 31.96 33.20
C LEU A 283 -3.46 32.47 34.49
N SER A 284 -2.68 32.77 35.53
CA SER A 284 -3.25 33.28 36.78
C SER A 284 -3.87 34.68 36.63
N HIS A 285 -3.20 35.57 35.89
CA HIS A 285 -3.72 36.90 35.61
C HIS A 285 -4.94 36.88 34.67
N TRP A 286 -4.90 36.00 33.67
CA TRP A 286 -6.03 35.76 32.76
C TRP A 286 -7.27 35.26 33.53
N ALA A 287 -7.11 34.29 34.44
CA ALA A 287 -8.24 33.76 35.25
C ALA A 287 -8.83 34.85 36.17
N GLN A 288 -7.96 35.65 36.81
CA GLN A 288 -8.40 36.76 37.66
C GLN A 288 -9.17 37.84 36.87
N ALA A 289 -8.73 38.16 35.67
CA ALA A 289 -9.40 39.15 34.82
C ALA A 289 -10.82 38.71 34.41
N HIS A 290 -11.06 37.42 34.24
CA HIS A 290 -12.37 36.86 33.83
C HIS A 290 -13.27 36.50 34.98
N LEU A 291 -12.79 36.51 36.24
CA LEU A 291 -13.57 36.08 37.40
C LEU A 291 -14.91 36.80 37.54
N GLY A 292 -14.91 38.15 37.29
CA GLY A 292 -16.12 38.96 37.37
C GLY A 292 -17.20 38.53 36.38
N ASP A 293 -16.77 38.26 35.13
CA ASP A 293 -17.69 37.87 34.08
C ASP A 293 -18.27 36.45 34.38
N TRP A 294 -17.42 35.53 34.82
CA TRP A 294 -17.85 34.17 35.18
C TRP A 294 -18.77 34.15 36.40
N GLN A 295 -18.48 34.97 37.43
CA GLN A 295 -19.35 35.11 38.63
C GLN A 295 -20.74 35.70 38.27
N ALA A 296 -20.79 36.55 37.26
CA ALA A 296 -22.05 37.14 36.78
C ALA A 296 -22.98 36.12 36.11
N LEU A 297 -22.48 34.94 35.66
CA LEU A 297 -23.31 33.86 35.10
C LEU A 297 -24.27 33.28 36.13
N SER A 298 -23.91 33.25 37.40
CA SER A 298 -24.75 32.73 38.51
C SER A 298 -24.40 33.49 39.79
N PRO A 299 -25.01 34.66 40.04
CA PRO A 299 -24.68 35.48 41.21
C PRO A 299 -24.97 34.84 42.56
N GLU A 300 -25.89 33.85 42.61
CA GLU A 300 -26.28 33.16 43.82
C GLU A 300 -25.28 32.05 44.23
N LYS A 301 -24.40 31.60 43.35
CA LYS A 301 -23.40 30.60 43.63
C LYS A 301 -22.00 31.19 43.70
N LYS A 302 -21.17 30.68 44.58
CA LYS A 302 -19.84 31.21 44.83
C LYS A 302 -18.86 30.58 43.83
N LEU A 303 -18.12 31.41 43.08
CA LEU A 303 -17.00 30.96 42.27
C LEU A 303 -15.68 31.36 42.94
N THR A 304 -14.81 30.42 43.20
CA THR A 304 -13.53 30.60 43.90
C THR A 304 -12.39 30.24 42.93
N LEU A 305 -11.31 31.06 42.91
CA LEU A 305 -10.07 30.78 42.22
C LEU A 305 -9.02 30.23 43.18
N ASP A 306 -8.46 29.07 42.91
CA ASP A 306 -7.30 28.52 43.62
C ASP A 306 -6.09 28.57 42.68
N LEU A 307 -5.31 29.65 42.79
CA LEU A 307 -4.20 29.94 41.88
C LEU A 307 -2.87 29.89 42.65
N PRO A 308 -1.85 29.22 42.10
CA PRO A 308 -0.55 29.17 42.76
C PRO A 308 0.14 30.54 42.68
N PRO A 309 0.98 30.90 43.67
CA PRO A 309 1.70 32.17 43.69
C PRO A 309 2.90 32.19 42.72
N ARG A 310 2.88 31.38 41.66
CA ARG A 310 3.95 31.25 40.66
C ARG A 310 3.51 31.80 39.32
N HIS A 311 4.46 32.36 38.59
CA HIS A 311 4.27 32.76 37.18
C HIS A 311 4.00 31.54 36.33
N MET A 312 2.91 31.58 35.52
CA MET A 312 2.44 30.49 34.69
C MET A 312 2.26 30.94 33.21
N PRO A 313 3.37 31.22 32.51
CA PRO A 313 3.31 31.63 31.12
C PRO A 313 2.86 30.46 30.23
N TRP A 314 1.91 30.75 29.36
CA TRP A 314 1.39 29.79 28.40
C TRP A 314 1.21 30.48 27.03
N CYS A 315 1.45 29.74 25.96
CA CYS A 315 1.27 30.23 24.61
C CYS A 315 0.16 29.41 23.93
N GLY A 316 -0.87 30.08 23.43
CA GLY A 316 -1.99 29.44 22.76
C GLY A 316 -3.09 30.42 22.38
N ASP A 317 -4.20 29.92 21.85
CA ASP A 317 -5.34 30.76 21.46
C ASP A 317 -6.18 31.15 22.69
N GLN A 318 -6.01 32.37 23.18
CA GLN A 318 -6.71 32.88 24.36
C GLN A 318 -8.23 32.82 24.21
N ARG A 319 -8.77 33.09 23.03
CA ARG A 319 -10.24 33.08 22.79
C ARG A 319 -10.80 31.66 22.95
N LEU A 320 -10.09 30.68 22.39
CA LEU A 320 -10.50 29.28 22.50
C LEU A 320 -10.35 28.78 23.95
N LEU A 321 -9.26 29.13 24.64
CA LEU A 321 -9.08 28.80 26.05
C LEU A 321 -10.22 29.37 26.90
N THR A 322 -10.53 30.66 26.74
CA THR A 322 -11.64 31.33 27.46
C THR A 322 -12.94 30.58 27.19
N ARG A 323 -13.23 30.24 25.93
CA ARG A 323 -14.44 29.48 25.57
C ARG A 323 -14.49 28.09 26.22
N ALA A 324 -13.35 27.38 26.30
CA ALA A 324 -13.30 26.07 26.96
C ALA A 324 -13.59 26.17 28.45
N VAL A 325 -12.97 27.13 29.15
CA VAL A 325 -13.16 27.34 30.59
C VAL A 325 -14.57 27.84 30.89
N GLU A 326 -15.13 28.74 30.08
CA GLU A 326 -16.54 29.18 30.18
C GLU A 326 -17.53 28.00 30.09
N ASN A 327 -17.28 27.05 29.17
CA ASN A 327 -18.11 25.85 29.04
C ASN A 327 -18.01 24.98 30.31
N LEU A 328 -16.80 24.81 30.87
CA LEU A 328 -16.62 24.03 32.10
C LEU A 328 -17.26 24.72 33.30
N ILE A 329 -17.03 26.03 33.50
CA ILE A 329 -17.60 26.83 34.60
C ILE A 329 -19.13 26.90 34.45
N GLY A 330 -19.63 27.17 33.22
CA GLY A 330 -21.08 27.21 33.00
C GLY A 330 -21.75 25.87 33.30
N ASN A 331 -21.08 24.75 33.01
CA ASN A 331 -21.56 23.43 33.35
C ASN A 331 -21.53 23.23 34.87
N ALA A 332 -20.43 23.55 35.56
CA ALA A 332 -20.28 23.47 36.99
C ALA A 332 -21.32 24.34 37.73
N LEU A 333 -21.47 25.60 37.35
CA LEU A 333 -22.47 26.51 37.96
C LEU A 333 -23.92 26.03 37.76
N ARG A 334 -24.18 25.29 36.68
CA ARG A 334 -25.51 24.72 36.46
C ARG A 334 -25.85 23.63 37.47
N TYR A 335 -24.89 22.74 37.78
CA TYR A 335 -25.12 21.55 38.60
C TYR A 335 -24.66 21.70 40.05
N ALA A 336 -23.81 22.68 40.38
CA ALA A 336 -23.37 22.98 41.72
C ALA A 336 -24.57 23.24 42.67
N GLU A 337 -24.44 22.88 43.92
CA GLU A 337 -25.37 23.30 44.97
C GLU A 337 -25.07 24.72 45.44
N SER A 338 -23.80 25.03 45.72
CA SER A 338 -23.41 26.33 46.29
C SER A 338 -22.06 26.89 45.81
N GLU A 339 -21.09 26.03 45.50
CA GLU A 339 -19.73 26.49 45.23
C GLU A 339 -19.11 25.78 43.98
N VAL A 340 -18.36 26.59 43.21
CA VAL A 340 -17.54 26.12 42.11
C VAL A 340 -16.11 26.61 42.33
N ILE A 341 -15.11 25.77 42.10
CA ILE A 341 -13.70 26.09 42.28
C ILE A 341 -12.98 25.86 40.95
N LEU A 342 -12.31 26.93 40.44
CA LEU A 342 -11.32 26.81 39.35
C LEU A 342 -9.92 26.82 39.95
N SER A 343 -9.20 25.70 39.85
CA SER A 343 -7.81 25.61 40.25
C SER A 343 -6.89 25.51 39.02
N ILE A 344 -5.73 26.16 39.08
CA ILE A 344 -4.71 26.08 38.06
C ILE A 344 -3.43 25.57 38.71
N SER A 345 -2.86 24.51 38.18
CA SER A 345 -1.62 23.92 38.68
C SER A 345 -0.70 23.53 37.53
N ARG A 346 0.57 23.26 37.84
CA ARG A 346 1.53 22.73 36.87
C ARG A 346 2.01 21.35 37.30
N LEU A 347 1.86 20.40 36.40
CA LEU A 347 2.36 19.05 36.58
C LEU A 347 3.32 18.71 35.45
N GLN A 348 4.62 18.68 35.74
CA GLN A 348 5.69 18.46 34.76
C GLN A 348 5.63 19.49 33.59
N GLU A 349 5.41 19.00 32.36
CA GLU A 349 5.34 19.81 31.13
C GLU A 349 3.90 20.18 30.76
N ASN A 350 2.94 20.07 31.70
CA ASN A 350 1.54 20.40 31.45
C ASN A 350 1.01 21.36 32.52
N TYR A 351 0.11 22.23 32.11
CA TYR A 351 -0.79 22.95 32.97
C TYR A 351 -2.09 22.18 33.13
N LEU A 352 -2.60 22.11 34.35
CA LEU A 352 -3.87 21.50 34.69
C LEU A 352 -4.83 22.61 35.14
N LEU A 353 -5.91 22.80 34.39
CA LEU A 353 -7.02 23.68 34.78
C LEU A 353 -8.17 22.80 35.23
N GLU A 354 -8.44 22.80 36.53
CA GLU A 354 -9.46 21.95 37.10
C GLU A 354 -10.66 22.77 37.55
N VAL A 355 -11.85 22.39 37.09
CA VAL A 355 -13.13 22.97 37.52
C VAL A 355 -13.88 21.90 38.32
N SER A 356 -14.14 22.19 39.57
CA SER A 356 -14.88 21.31 40.47
C SER A 356 -16.14 22.01 41.00
N ASP A 357 -17.21 21.26 41.15
CA ASP A 357 -18.47 21.66 41.77
C ASP A 357 -18.83 20.76 42.93
N ASP A 358 -19.77 21.24 43.79
CA ASP A 358 -20.35 20.54 44.93
C ASP A 358 -21.71 19.88 44.64
N GLY A 359 -22.00 19.62 43.35
CA GLY A 359 -23.25 19.04 42.86
C GLY A 359 -23.34 17.51 43.02
N PRO A 360 -24.30 16.85 42.34
CA PRO A 360 -24.54 15.43 42.47
C PRO A 360 -23.44 14.53 41.91
N GLY A 361 -22.47 15.11 41.15
CA GLY A 361 -21.42 14.34 40.51
C GLY A 361 -21.85 13.59 39.23
N ILE A 362 -20.91 12.85 38.67
CA ILE A 362 -21.11 12.07 37.45
C ILE A 362 -20.55 10.65 37.65
N ASP A 363 -21.32 9.64 37.25
CA ASP A 363 -20.86 8.25 37.32
C ASP A 363 -19.59 8.08 36.42
N PRO A 364 -18.47 7.59 36.99
CA PRO A 364 -17.22 7.41 36.22
C PRO A 364 -17.37 6.51 35.02
N THR A 365 -18.34 5.60 34.97
CA THR A 365 -18.58 4.72 33.80
C THR A 365 -19.07 5.48 32.58
N LEU A 366 -19.62 6.68 32.79
CA LEU A 366 -20.14 7.55 31.73
C LEU A 366 -19.07 8.55 31.21
N ALA A 367 -17.91 8.62 31.86
CA ALA A 367 -16.84 9.55 31.50
C ALA A 367 -16.44 9.53 30.02
N PRO A 368 -16.36 8.38 29.30
CA PRO A 368 -16.07 8.39 27.87
C PRO A 368 -17.15 9.04 27.01
N GLN A 369 -18.41 9.00 27.48
CA GLN A 369 -19.57 9.41 26.68
C GLN A 369 -19.91 10.89 26.86
N ILE A 370 -19.62 11.51 28.02
CA ILE A 370 -19.99 12.92 28.29
C ILE A 370 -19.30 13.95 27.39
N PHE A 371 -18.20 13.57 26.74
CA PHE A 371 -17.47 14.41 25.78
C PHE A 371 -17.91 14.19 24.33
N GLU A 372 -18.85 13.27 24.10
CA GLU A 372 -19.42 13.09 22.76
C GLU A 372 -20.47 14.18 22.49
N PRO A 373 -20.55 14.71 21.25
CA PRO A 373 -21.48 15.78 20.93
C PRO A 373 -22.93 15.33 21.13
N PHE A 374 -23.74 16.24 21.70
CA PHE A 374 -25.18 16.07 22.00
C PHE A 374 -25.51 14.99 23.03
N VAL A 375 -24.52 14.42 23.71
CA VAL A 375 -24.76 13.50 24.82
C VAL A 375 -25.20 14.27 26.08
N ARG A 376 -26.27 13.80 26.69
CA ARG A 376 -26.83 14.32 27.96
C ARG A 376 -27.13 13.15 28.87
N LEU A 377 -26.65 13.21 30.13
CA LEU A 377 -26.86 12.14 31.11
C LEU A 377 -28.26 12.17 31.70
N ASP A 378 -28.84 13.36 31.86
CA ASP A 378 -30.18 13.52 32.38
C ASP A 378 -31.25 13.52 31.28
N GLN A 379 -32.03 12.45 31.24
CA GLN A 379 -33.32 12.43 30.54
C GLN A 379 -34.41 13.16 31.33
N SER A 380 -34.07 13.77 32.47
CA SER A 380 -35.03 14.40 33.35
C SER A 380 -35.69 15.61 32.67
N ARG A 381 -36.99 15.61 32.77
CA ARG A 381 -38.01 16.39 32.06
C ARG A 381 -37.91 17.92 32.18
N ASP A 382 -36.97 18.49 32.89
CA ASP A 382 -36.85 19.96 33.01
C ASP A 382 -36.00 20.52 31.86
N ARG A 383 -36.65 20.66 30.68
CA ARG A 383 -36.11 21.35 29.49
C ARG A 383 -35.83 22.83 29.72
N ARG A 384 -36.10 23.37 30.92
CA ARG A 384 -35.86 24.78 31.26
C ARG A 384 -34.41 25.08 31.62
N THR A 385 -33.63 24.07 32.00
CA THR A 385 -32.21 24.22 32.39
C THR A 385 -31.26 23.56 31.38
N GLY A 386 -31.76 23.16 30.21
CA GLY A 386 -31.04 22.29 29.31
C GLY A 386 -29.92 22.96 28.50
N GLY A 387 -28.70 22.46 28.63
CA GLY A 387 -27.61 22.72 27.68
C GLY A 387 -27.78 21.88 26.43
N THR A 388 -27.10 22.31 25.32
CA THR A 388 -27.13 21.71 24.00
C THR A 388 -26.46 20.33 23.91
N GLY A 389 -25.63 19.98 24.93
CA GLY A 389 -24.77 18.79 24.87
C GLY A 389 -23.53 18.97 24.01
N LEU A 390 -23.26 20.17 23.53
CA LEU A 390 -22.06 20.48 22.74
C LEU A 390 -20.91 21.04 23.58
N GLY A 391 -21.19 21.64 24.75
CA GLY A 391 -20.18 22.35 25.55
C GLY A 391 -18.96 21.52 25.90
N LEU A 392 -19.13 20.29 26.42
CA LEU A 392 -18.00 19.40 26.76
C LEU A 392 -17.27 18.87 25.51
N ALA A 393 -17.97 18.62 24.41
CA ALA A 393 -17.37 18.25 23.14
C ALA A 393 -16.50 19.37 22.58
N ILE A 394 -16.94 20.63 22.71
CA ILE A 394 -16.17 21.82 22.34
C ILE A 394 -14.91 21.90 23.21
N VAL A 395 -15.01 21.72 24.53
CA VAL A 395 -13.85 21.70 25.45
C VAL A 395 -12.82 20.67 25.00
N ARG A 396 -13.24 19.44 24.71
CA ARG A 396 -12.34 18.39 24.27
C ARG A 396 -11.67 18.70 22.93
N SER A 397 -12.42 19.28 21.99
CA SER A 397 -11.87 19.69 20.71
C SER A 397 -10.84 20.80 20.86
N ILE A 398 -11.12 21.82 21.67
CA ILE A 398 -10.18 22.91 21.97
C ILE A 398 -8.91 22.37 22.64
N ALA A 399 -9.06 21.50 23.65
CA ALA A 399 -7.93 20.85 24.30
C ALA A 399 -7.00 20.15 23.31
N ARG A 400 -7.57 19.34 22.42
CA ARG A 400 -6.82 18.58 21.42
C ARG A 400 -6.11 19.46 20.39
N HIS A 401 -6.71 20.56 19.99
CA HIS A 401 -6.05 21.55 19.11
C HIS A 401 -4.83 22.19 19.76
N HIS A 402 -4.84 22.32 21.09
CA HIS A 402 -3.69 22.77 21.89
C HIS A 402 -2.76 21.64 22.33
N GLY A 403 -2.90 20.42 21.78
CA GLY A 403 -2.06 19.27 22.10
C GLY A 403 -2.32 18.65 23.48
N GLY A 404 -3.41 19.04 24.14
CA GLY A 404 -3.86 18.53 25.42
C GLY A 404 -5.07 17.58 25.32
N ASP A 405 -5.76 17.37 26.44
CA ASP A 405 -7.05 16.65 26.49
C ASP A 405 -7.84 17.13 27.74
N VAL A 406 -9.08 16.68 27.86
CA VAL A 406 -9.94 16.92 29.02
C VAL A 406 -10.44 15.60 29.58
N ALA A 407 -10.48 15.48 30.89
CA ALA A 407 -10.93 14.29 31.61
C ALA A 407 -11.84 14.64 32.76
N LEU A 408 -12.75 13.70 33.11
CA LEU A 408 -13.47 13.68 34.38
C LEU A 408 -12.61 12.95 35.40
N LEU A 409 -12.28 13.62 36.51
CA LEU A 409 -11.52 13.04 37.60
C LEU A 409 -12.46 12.44 38.66
N ALA A 410 -11.95 11.44 39.35
CA ALA A 410 -12.68 10.92 40.55
C ALA A 410 -12.82 12.01 41.57
N SER A 411 -14.05 12.17 42.14
CA SER A 411 -14.37 13.11 43.20
C SER A 411 -15.28 12.43 44.21
N ASP A 412 -15.11 12.75 45.49
CA ASP A 412 -15.98 12.25 46.56
C ASP A 412 -17.31 13.01 46.59
N HIS A 413 -17.32 14.26 46.13
CA HIS A 413 -18.50 15.12 46.05
C HIS A 413 -18.43 15.94 44.75
N GLY A 414 -19.55 16.04 44.05
CA GLY A 414 -19.66 16.82 42.81
C GLY A 414 -18.88 16.26 41.59
N ALA A 415 -18.79 17.01 40.54
CA ALA A 415 -18.00 16.69 39.37
C ALA A 415 -16.70 17.49 39.34
N ARG A 416 -15.62 16.87 38.83
CA ARG A 416 -14.30 17.48 38.71
C ARG A 416 -13.75 17.24 37.32
N PHE A 417 -13.71 18.29 36.51
CA PHE A 417 -13.16 18.28 35.15
C PHE A 417 -11.74 18.82 35.16
N CYS A 418 -10.83 18.14 34.46
CA CYS A 418 -9.45 18.56 34.33
C CYS A 418 -9.11 18.76 32.86
N LEU A 419 -8.84 20.00 32.47
CA LEU A 419 -8.29 20.39 31.17
C LEU A 419 -6.78 20.41 31.28
N THR A 420 -6.12 19.56 30.53
CA THR A 420 -4.66 19.46 30.44
C THR A 420 -4.15 20.19 29.21
N LEU A 421 -3.20 21.10 29.38
CA LEU A 421 -2.59 21.87 28.31
C LEU A 421 -1.07 21.78 28.40
N PRO A 422 -0.33 21.50 27.31
CA PRO A 422 1.14 21.50 27.32
C PRO A 422 1.66 22.92 27.57
N VAL A 423 2.79 23.02 28.30
CA VAL A 423 3.47 24.30 28.56
C VAL A 423 3.98 24.93 27.27
N HIS A 424 4.46 24.10 26.34
CA HIS A 424 4.91 24.51 25.03
C HIS A 424 4.09 23.80 23.96
N LEU A 425 3.50 24.58 23.06
CA LEU A 425 2.85 24.00 21.88
C LEU A 425 3.93 23.49 20.93
N ASP A 426 3.86 22.19 20.59
CA ASP A 426 4.74 21.56 19.61
C ASP A 426 4.33 22.03 18.19
N THR A 427 4.92 23.15 17.74
CA THR A 427 4.65 23.74 16.42
C THR A 427 5.03 22.84 15.25
N ASN A 428 5.74 21.71 15.51
CA ASN A 428 6.23 20.80 14.48
C ASN A 428 5.23 19.70 14.06
N ARG A 429 4.06 19.59 14.69
CA ARG A 429 3.09 18.53 14.30
C ARG A 429 2.30 18.83 13.03
N HIS A 430 2.42 20.02 12.45
CA HIS A 430 1.62 20.46 11.28
C HIS A 430 2.44 20.93 10.08
N GLN A 431 3.75 20.65 10.00
CA GLN A 431 4.45 20.82 8.74
C GLN A 431 4.23 19.57 7.87
N PRO A 432 3.64 19.71 6.66
CA PRO A 432 3.65 18.65 5.67
C PRO A 432 5.11 18.32 5.31
N LEU A 433 5.42 17.02 5.23
CA LEU A 433 6.72 16.52 4.76
C LEU A 433 6.93 16.95 3.28
N THR A 434 7.36 18.20 3.09
CA THR A 434 7.90 18.69 1.85
C THR A 434 9.33 19.14 2.11
N GLU A 435 10.25 18.19 1.95
CA GLU A 435 11.60 18.44 1.43
C GLU A 435 12.30 17.10 1.26
N GLY A 436 12.35 16.65 -0.01
CA GLY A 436 13.23 15.57 -0.41
C GLY A 436 14.70 16.04 -0.30
N PRO A 437 15.65 15.13 -0.08
CA PRO A 437 17.05 15.49 0.07
C PRO A 437 17.59 16.07 -1.23
N GLN A 438 18.06 17.33 -1.19
CA GLN A 438 18.91 17.91 -2.21
C GLN A 438 20.23 17.13 -2.21
N GLN A 439 20.55 16.50 -3.33
CA GLN A 439 21.86 15.93 -3.59
C GLN A 439 22.87 17.09 -3.75
N PRO A 440 24.04 17.03 -3.08
CA PRO A 440 25.12 17.93 -3.39
C PRO A 440 25.81 17.52 -4.70
N SER A 441 26.08 18.53 -5.49
CA SER A 441 26.85 18.52 -6.76
C SER A 441 28.29 18.03 -6.59
#